data_462c5d52acd1aa278ca8e03d2d4abc46
#
_entry.id   462c5d52acd1aa278ca8e03d2d4abc46
#
_cell.length_a   1.000
_cell.length_b   1.000
_cell.length_c   1.000
_cell.angle_alpha   90.00
_cell.angle_beta   90.00
_cell.angle_gamma   90.00
#
_symmetry.space_group_name_H-M   'P 1'
#
loop_
_entity.id
_entity.type
_entity.pdbx_description
1 polymer ?
#
loop_
_entity_poly.entity_id
_entity_poly.type
_entity_poly.pdbx_seq_one_letter_code
_entity_poly.pdbx_strand_id
1 'polypeptide(L)'
;QQQKQQQLERYNLESLMDDIQERLQDVIDTERKGIEDRLRDAREQLEHAGDDSEFLQAPMKILEGRAQQATEKLDNLPESSAGQIKELGNHEFMDPEAQQKFQELLDSLKQQMMQNFFQGMKDAIQSMSPEEMQRMQEMIQALNQMLNDRAMGDDPDFEGFMEQYGQFFDPNRPSSLDELIEMLQQQMASMQSLMDSMSSDMRSELEQMMQSSMDSSMMQDLSELASMMYDMFPFDDMANEYPFMGDESLTLGQAMELMGQ
;
A
#
# COMPACT_ATOMS: atom_id res chain seq x y z
N GLN A 1 30.12 11.12 -2.75
CA GLN A 1 28.89 11.31 -1.97
C GLN A 1 27.88 10.20 -2.23
N GLN A 2 27.62 9.80 -3.49
CA GLN A 2 26.69 8.72 -3.86
C GLN A 2 26.99 7.37 -3.19
N GLN A 3 28.27 6.96 -3.10
CA GLN A 3 28.64 5.70 -2.43
C GLN A 3 28.33 5.70 -0.93
N LYS A 4 28.45 6.86 -0.28
CA LYS A 4 28.17 7.01 1.15
C LYS A 4 26.66 6.98 1.42
N GLN A 5 25.88 7.52 0.51
CA GLN A 5 24.41 7.51 0.56
C GLN A 5 23.86 6.10 0.33
N GLN A 6 24.37 5.36 -0.66
CA GLN A 6 24.04 3.95 -0.88
C GLN A 6 24.42 3.03 0.28
N GLN A 7 25.52 3.31 0.98
CA GLN A 7 25.89 2.55 2.17
C GLN A 7 24.97 2.84 3.36
N LEU A 8 24.53 4.08 3.53
CA LEU A 8 23.57 4.46 4.58
C LEU A 8 22.19 3.84 4.31
N GLU A 9 21.74 3.86 3.07
CA GLU A 9 20.47 3.24 2.66
C GLU A 9 20.49 1.73 2.88
N ARG A 10 21.57 1.04 2.50
CA ARG A 10 21.75 -0.39 2.79
C ARG A 10 21.73 -0.70 4.29
N TYR A 11 22.43 0.08 5.09
CA TYR A 11 22.47 -0.10 6.54
C TYR A 11 21.09 0.11 7.17
N ASN A 12 20.36 1.12 6.72
CA ASN A 12 18.98 1.37 7.16
C ASN A 12 18.04 0.22 6.76
N LEU A 13 18.20 -0.32 5.55
CA LEU A 13 17.38 -1.44 5.07
C LEU A 13 17.68 -2.74 5.86
N GLU A 14 18.95 -3.05 6.12
CA GLU A 14 19.34 -4.21 6.94
C GLU A 14 18.79 -4.09 8.36
N SER A 15 18.95 -2.92 9.00
CA SER A 15 18.42 -2.66 10.34
C SER A 15 16.90 -2.77 10.41
N LEU A 16 16.20 -2.31 9.37
CA LEU A 16 14.75 -2.42 9.27
C LEU A 16 14.30 -3.89 9.11
N MET A 17 15.02 -4.65 8.28
CA MET A 17 14.71 -6.07 8.09
C MET A 17 14.93 -6.88 9.37
N ASP A 18 15.98 -6.57 10.13
CA ASP A 18 16.25 -7.19 11.41
C ASP A 18 15.16 -6.88 12.45
N ASP A 19 14.69 -5.61 12.53
CA ASP A 19 13.59 -5.21 13.41
C ASP A 19 12.28 -5.93 13.05
N ILE A 20 11.96 -6.00 11.77
CA ILE A 20 10.77 -6.75 11.29
C ILE A 20 10.86 -8.22 11.69
N GLN A 21 12.01 -8.83 11.51
CA GLN A 21 12.23 -10.25 11.82
C GLN A 21 12.12 -10.52 13.32
N GLU A 22 12.68 -9.64 14.16
CA GLU A 22 12.59 -9.74 15.61
C GLU A 22 11.12 -9.62 16.08
N ARG A 23 10.38 -8.65 15.56
CA ARG A 23 8.97 -8.44 15.90
C ARG A 23 8.07 -9.57 15.40
N LEU A 24 8.32 -10.13 14.22
CA LEU A 24 7.63 -11.32 13.73
C LEU A 24 7.89 -12.53 14.64
N GLN A 25 9.13 -12.72 15.06
CA GLN A 25 9.46 -13.80 15.98
C GLN A 25 8.77 -13.63 17.33
N ASP A 26 8.68 -12.41 17.86
CA ASP A 26 7.94 -12.11 19.10
C ASP A 26 6.43 -12.40 18.95
N VAL A 27 5.83 -12.09 17.81
CA VAL A 27 4.43 -12.45 17.51
C VAL A 27 4.25 -13.97 17.51
N ILE A 28 5.12 -14.69 16.81
CA ILE A 28 5.04 -16.16 16.71
C ILE A 28 5.22 -16.82 18.09
N ASP A 29 6.18 -16.36 18.86
CA ASP A 29 6.46 -16.91 20.20
C ASP A 29 5.32 -16.60 21.18
N THR A 30 4.71 -15.41 21.08
CA THR A 30 3.54 -15.04 21.88
C THR A 30 2.34 -15.92 21.52
N GLU A 31 2.08 -16.16 20.24
CA GLU A 31 0.99 -17.03 19.79
C GLU A 31 1.20 -18.49 20.25
N ARG A 32 2.42 -19.02 20.10
CA ARG A 32 2.74 -20.37 20.59
C ARG A 32 2.49 -20.51 22.09
N LYS A 33 2.97 -19.55 22.87
CA LYS A 33 2.76 -19.51 24.31
C LYS A 33 1.28 -19.42 24.65
N GLY A 34 0.52 -18.55 23.99
CA GLY A 34 -0.92 -18.40 24.20
C GLY A 34 -1.71 -19.68 23.87
N ILE A 35 -1.31 -20.40 22.82
CA ILE A 35 -1.87 -21.72 22.49
C ILE A 35 -1.63 -22.72 23.64
N GLU A 36 -0.38 -22.80 24.13
CA GLU A 36 -0.01 -23.71 25.23
C GLU A 36 -0.75 -23.37 26.53
N ASP A 37 -0.83 -22.08 26.88
CA ASP A 37 -1.51 -21.61 28.08
C ASP A 37 -3.02 -21.92 28.02
N ARG A 38 -3.68 -21.69 26.90
CA ARG A 38 -5.09 -22.04 26.69
C ARG A 38 -5.37 -23.54 26.81
N LEU A 39 -4.48 -24.36 26.23
CA LEU A 39 -4.60 -25.82 26.35
C LEU A 39 -4.40 -26.28 27.79
N ARG A 40 -3.44 -25.71 28.50
CA ARG A 40 -3.20 -26.01 29.91
C ARG A 40 -4.42 -25.65 30.77
N ASP A 41 -4.91 -24.44 30.66
CA ASP A 41 -6.05 -23.94 31.43
C ASP A 41 -7.31 -24.77 31.16
N ALA A 42 -7.55 -25.16 29.90
CA ALA A 42 -8.70 -26.02 29.54
C ALA A 42 -8.57 -27.43 30.13
N ARG A 43 -7.34 -27.99 30.20
CA ARG A 43 -7.10 -29.30 30.84
C ARG A 43 -7.32 -29.23 32.35
N GLU A 44 -6.83 -28.18 33.00
CA GLU A 44 -7.05 -27.94 34.43
C GLU A 44 -8.55 -27.81 34.75
N GLN A 45 -9.30 -27.08 33.91
CA GLN A 45 -10.76 -26.99 34.05
C GLN A 45 -11.46 -28.36 33.92
N LEU A 46 -11.02 -29.16 32.95
CA LEU A 46 -11.56 -30.51 32.75
C LEU A 46 -11.26 -31.43 33.94
N GLU A 47 -10.06 -31.35 34.53
CA GLU A 47 -9.69 -32.14 35.71
C GLU A 47 -10.49 -31.75 36.96
N HIS A 48 -10.84 -30.46 37.08
CA HIS A 48 -11.63 -29.95 38.22
C HIS A 48 -13.14 -30.06 38.06
N ALA A 49 -13.64 -30.42 36.86
CA ALA A 49 -15.07 -30.43 36.52
C ALA A 49 -15.88 -31.57 37.18
N GLY A 50 -15.23 -32.60 37.72
CA GLY A 50 -15.94 -33.71 38.37
C GLY A 50 -17.02 -34.35 37.49
N ASP A 51 -18.27 -34.37 37.94
CA ASP A 51 -19.41 -34.96 37.20
C ASP A 51 -19.76 -34.20 35.92
N ASP A 52 -19.35 -32.92 35.77
CA ASP A 52 -19.55 -32.08 34.56
C ASP A 52 -18.49 -32.29 33.50
N SER A 53 -17.50 -33.14 33.73
CA SER A 53 -16.38 -33.40 32.79
C SER A 53 -16.84 -33.87 31.41
N GLU A 54 -17.99 -34.59 31.34
CA GLU A 54 -18.55 -35.08 30.06
C GLU A 54 -18.94 -33.92 29.12
N PHE A 55 -19.47 -32.82 29.67
CA PHE A 55 -19.84 -31.62 28.86
C PHE A 55 -18.62 -30.85 28.34
N LEU A 56 -17.47 -30.94 28.99
CA LEU A 56 -16.24 -30.25 28.64
C LEU A 56 -15.38 -31.02 27.64
N GLN A 57 -15.63 -32.33 27.44
CA GLN A 57 -14.82 -33.15 26.50
C GLN A 57 -14.94 -32.73 25.05
N ALA A 58 -16.14 -32.36 24.58
CA ALA A 58 -16.34 -31.94 23.20
C ALA A 58 -15.71 -30.57 22.91
N PRO A 59 -15.89 -29.50 23.72
CA PRO A 59 -15.15 -28.26 23.60
C PRO A 59 -13.62 -28.44 23.65
N MET A 60 -13.12 -29.32 24.55
CA MET A 60 -11.70 -29.60 24.66
C MET A 60 -11.12 -30.19 23.35
N LYS A 61 -11.79 -31.16 22.72
CA LYS A 61 -11.35 -31.72 21.42
C LYS A 61 -11.32 -30.68 20.31
N ILE A 62 -12.31 -29.77 20.30
CA ILE A 62 -12.34 -28.68 19.33
C ILE A 62 -11.15 -27.74 19.56
N LEU A 63 -10.86 -27.39 20.79
CA LEU A 63 -9.73 -26.55 21.16
C LEU A 63 -8.40 -27.20 20.77
N GLU A 64 -8.21 -28.49 21.08
CA GLU A 64 -7.02 -29.25 20.70
C GLU A 64 -6.83 -29.30 19.17
N GLY A 65 -7.92 -29.51 18.43
CA GLY A 65 -7.88 -29.49 16.96
C GLY A 65 -7.47 -28.13 16.39
N ARG A 66 -8.02 -27.04 16.91
CA ARG A 66 -7.63 -25.68 16.51
C ARG A 66 -6.18 -25.37 16.88
N ALA A 67 -5.77 -25.71 18.09
CA ALA A 67 -4.40 -25.52 18.57
C ALA A 67 -3.40 -26.29 17.71
N GLN A 68 -3.70 -27.53 17.33
CA GLN A 68 -2.86 -28.31 16.44
C GLN A 68 -2.74 -27.64 15.06
N GLN A 69 -3.84 -27.23 14.45
CA GLN A 69 -3.83 -26.55 13.15
C GLN A 69 -3.06 -25.22 13.20
N ALA A 70 -3.25 -24.44 14.28
CA ALA A 70 -2.51 -23.19 14.47
C ALA A 70 -1.00 -23.46 14.60
N THR A 71 -0.59 -24.43 15.40
CA THR A 71 0.81 -24.82 15.57
C THR A 71 1.41 -25.30 14.25
N GLU A 72 0.72 -26.15 13.49
CA GLU A 72 1.18 -26.63 12.19
C GLU A 72 1.38 -25.48 11.19
N LYS A 73 0.50 -24.48 11.19
CA LYS A 73 0.69 -23.27 10.35
C LYS A 73 1.93 -22.49 10.77
N LEU A 74 2.14 -22.28 12.07
CA LEU A 74 3.33 -21.58 12.59
C LEU A 74 4.63 -22.32 12.29
N ASP A 75 4.60 -23.66 12.31
CA ASP A 75 5.78 -24.48 11.98
C ASP A 75 6.12 -24.49 10.49
N ASN A 76 5.16 -24.23 9.63
CA ASN A 76 5.33 -24.19 8.18
C ASN A 76 5.43 -22.77 7.60
N LEU A 77 5.67 -21.75 8.44
CA LEU A 77 5.87 -20.39 7.95
C LEU A 77 7.09 -20.31 7.02
N PRO A 78 7.02 -19.51 5.95
CA PRO A 78 8.15 -19.26 5.08
C PRO A 78 9.36 -18.67 5.81
N GLU A 79 10.57 -18.87 5.28
CA GLU A 79 11.77 -18.25 5.85
C GLU A 79 11.80 -16.71 5.66
N SER A 80 11.16 -16.20 4.61
CA SER A 80 11.14 -14.76 4.31
C SER A 80 10.13 -14.02 5.17
N SER A 81 10.52 -12.85 5.69
CA SER A 81 9.63 -11.98 6.49
C SER A 81 8.35 -11.59 5.75
N ALA A 82 8.43 -11.31 4.45
CA ALA A 82 7.26 -11.02 3.63
C ALA A 82 6.29 -12.20 3.52
N GLY A 83 6.83 -13.43 3.38
CA GLY A 83 6.04 -14.65 3.40
C GLY A 83 5.38 -14.89 4.75
N GLN A 84 6.10 -14.68 5.86
CA GLN A 84 5.56 -14.79 7.21
C GLN A 84 4.42 -13.79 7.46
N ILE A 85 4.58 -12.53 7.06
CA ILE A 85 3.54 -11.51 7.17
C ILE A 85 2.28 -11.94 6.40
N LYS A 86 2.44 -12.44 5.18
CA LYS A 86 1.32 -12.90 4.36
C LYS A 86 0.57 -14.07 5.01
N GLU A 87 1.29 -15.07 5.50
CA GLU A 87 0.68 -16.24 6.15
C GLU A 87 0.04 -15.88 7.50
N LEU A 88 0.69 -15.01 8.30
CA LEU A 88 0.15 -14.52 9.56
C LEU A 88 -1.06 -13.60 9.34
N GLY A 89 -1.14 -12.87 8.22
CA GLY A 89 -2.31 -12.09 7.83
C GLY A 89 -3.58 -12.95 7.63
N ASN A 90 -3.41 -14.22 7.25
CA ASN A 90 -4.50 -15.20 7.11
C ASN A 90 -4.60 -16.16 8.31
N HIS A 91 -3.84 -15.92 9.38
CA HIS A 91 -3.82 -16.74 10.58
C HIS A 91 -4.93 -16.33 11.53
N GLU A 92 -5.70 -17.30 12.05
CA GLU A 92 -6.63 -17.08 13.15
C GLU A 92 -5.87 -17.16 14.48
N PHE A 93 -5.47 -16.01 15.00
CA PHE A 93 -4.77 -15.94 16.28
C PHE A 93 -5.62 -16.51 17.41
N MET A 94 -5.03 -17.38 18.18
CA MET A 94 -5.61 -17.88 19.42
C MET A 94 -5.27 -16.98 20.60
N ASP A 95 -4.14 -16.28 20.56
CA ASP A 95 -3.73 -15.33 21.58
C ASP A 95 -4.03 -13.88 21.17
N PRO A 96 -4.81 -13.11 21.98
CA PRO A 96 -5.14 -11.73 21.66
C PRO A 96 -3.92 -10.78 21.67
N GLU A 97 -2.91 -11.07 22.50
CA GLU A 97 -1.68 -10.28 22.57
C GLU A 97 -0.85 -10.48 21.29
N ALA A 98 -0.76 -11.71 20.79
CA ALA A 98 -0.11 -12.01 19.52
C ALA A 98 -0.80 -11.30 18.37
N GLN A 99 -2.13 -11.32 18.32
CA GLN A 99 -2.91 -10.60 17.33
C GLN A 99 -2.64 -9.09 17.38
N GLN A 100 -2.62 -8.51 18.57
CA GLN A 100 -2.35 -7.09 18.75
C GLN A 100 -0.92 -6.73 18.30
N LYS A 101 0.09 -7.50 18.71
CA LYS A 101 1.48 -7.30 18.28
C LYS A 101 1.64 -7.37 16.76
N PHE A 102 0.95 -8.32 16.13
CA PHE A 102 0.95 -8.42 14.66
C PHE A 102 0.31 -7.19 14.00
N GLN A 103 -0.81 -6.72 14.53
CA GLN A 103 -1.45 -5.50 14.01
C GLN A 103 -0.55 -4.27 14.19
N GLU A 104 0.08 -4.11 15.36
CA GLU A 104 1.04 -3.03 15.61
C GLU A 104 2.25 -3.09 14.66
N LEU A 105 2.71 -4.30 14.31
CA LEU A 105 3.77 -4.46 13.30
C LEU A 105 3.29 -3.99 11.92
N LEU A 106 2.11 -4.40 11.48
CA LEU A 106 1.54 -3.98 10.19
C LEU A 106 1.35 -2.46 10.12
N ASP A 107 0.83 -1.85 11.18
CA ASP A 107 0.63 -0.40 11.25
C ASP A 107 1.96 0.36 11.20
N SER A 108 2.98 -0.15 11.89
CA SER A 108 4.34 0.40 11.87
C SER A 108 4.96 0.33 10.45
N LEU A 109 4.81 -0.82 9.77
CA LEU A 109 5.30 -1.01 8.41
C LEU A 109 4.59 -0.07 7.43
N LYS A 110 3.27 0.03 7.53
CA LYS A 110 2.46 0.96 6.73
C LYS A 110 2.93 2.40 6.92
N GLN A 111 3.17 2.80 8.17
CA GLN A 111 3.66 4.15 8.49
C GLN A 111 5.06 4.40 7.92
N GLN A 112 5.99 3.45 8.03
CA GLN A 112 7.33 3.58 7.47
C GLN A 112 7.33 3.65 5.94
N MET A 113 6.52 2.79 5.30
CA MET A 113 6.35 2.83 3.84
C MET A 113 5.82 4.19 3.39
N MET A 114 4.83 4.73 4.11
CA MET A 114 4.26 6.05 3.82
C MET A 114 5.30 7.16 3.98
N GLN A 115 6.12 7.11 5.03
CA GLN A 115 7.19 8.08 5.25
C GLN A 115 8.25 8.02 4.14
N ASN A 116 8.67 6.82 3.76
CA ASN A 116 9.66 6.64 2.68
C ASN A 116 9.12 7.13 1.34
N PHE A 117 7.86 6.80 1.02
CA PHE A 117 7.20 7.28 -0.19
C PHE A 117 7.10 8.81 -0.20
N PHE A 118 6.66 9.41 0.91
CA PHE A 118 6.57 10.86 1.06
C PHE A 118 7.93 11.54 0.89
N GLN A 119 8.98 10.98 1.50
CA GLN A 119 10.34 11.51 1.35
C GLN A 119 10.82 11.40 -0.10
N GLY A 120 10.60 10.27 -0.76
CA GLY A 120 10.94 10.09 -2.18
C GLY A 120 10.22 11.08 -3.10
N MET A 121 8.93 11.32 -2.85
CA MET A 121 8.15 12.32 -3.58
C MET A 121 8.69 13.75 -3.36
N LYS A 122 9.02 14.09 -2.11
CA LYS A 122 9.63 15.37 -1.75
C LYS A 122 10.95 15.59 -2.48
N ASP A 123 11.83 14.58 -2.46
CA ASP A 123 13.13 14.63 -3.11
C ASP A 123 12.96 14.76 -4.64
N ALA A 124 12.01 14.05 -5.24
CA ALA A 124 11.69 14.15 -6.66
C ALA A 124 11.24 15.57 -7.05
N ILE A 125 10.31 16.16 -6.31
CA ILE A 125 9.82 17.53 -6.56
C ILE A 125 10.95 18.55 -6.40
N GLN A 126 11.77 18.43 -5.35
CA GLN A 126 12.87 19.36 -5.09
C GLN A 126 14.05 19.23 -6.08
N SER A 127 14.25 18.06 -6.66
CA SER A 127 15.31 17.81 -7.65
C SER A 127 14.92 18.14 -9.08
N MET A 128 13.64 18.41 -9.32
CA MET A 128 13.13 18.71 -10.66
C MET A 128 13.70 20.06 -11.16
N SER A 129 14.32 20.03 -12.33
CA SER A 129 14.86 21.24 -12.94
C SER A 129 13.73 22.14 -13.50
N PRO A 130 14.00 23.46 -13.67
CA PRO A 130 13.02 24.35 -14.31
C PRO A 130 12.61 23.89 -15.72
N GLU A 131 13.55 23.30 -16.46
CA GLU A 131 13.30 22.77 -17.81
C GLU A 131 12.40 21.53 -17.79
N GLU A 132 12.56 20.65 -16.80
CA GLU A 132 11.68 19.48 -16.59
C GLU A 132 10.29 19.92 -16.15
N MET A 133 10.20 20.90 -15.27
CA MET A 133 8.93 21.49 -14.83
C MET A 133 8.17 22.11 -16.02
N GLN A 134 8.86 22.86 -16.86
CA GLN A 134 8.26 23.46 -18.06
C GLN A 134 7.77 22.39 -19.04
N ARG A 135 8.55 21.34 -19.29
CA ARG A 135 8.13 20.22 -20.16
C ARG A 135 6.90 19.49 -19.61
N MET A 136 6.84 19.30 -18.29
CA MET A 136 5.67 18.71 -17.65
C MET A 136 4.43 19.60 -17.84
N GLN A 137 4.58 20.91 -17.68
CA GLN A 137 3.49 21.85 -17.90
C GLN A 137 3.00 21.81 -19.37
N GLU A 138 3.93 21.84 -20.33
CA GLU A 138 3.60 21.74 -21.76
C GLU A 138 2.86 20.42 -22.09
N MET A 139 3.26 19.31 -21.46
CA MET A 139 2.58 18.02 -21.57
C MET A 139 1.15 18.08 -21.02
N ILE A 140 0.95 18.68 -19.83
CA ILE A 140 -0.37 18.80 -19.21
C ILE A 140 -1.30 19.67 -20.06
N GLN A 141 -0.80 20.78 -20.61
CA GLN A 141 -1.56 21.64 -21.53
C GLN A 141 -1.96 20.92 -22.80
N ALA A 142 -1.03 20.17 -23.40
CA ALA A 142 -1.32 19.37 -24.60
C ALA A 142 -2.35 18.27 -24.30
N LEU A 143 -2.28 17.65 -23.12
CA LEU A 143 -3.25 16.66 -22.67
C LEU A 143 -4.64 17.30 -22.46
N ASN A 144 -4.72 18.46 -21.79
CA ASN A 144 -5.97 19.21 -21.62
C ASN A 144 -6.61 19.54 -22.95
N GLN A 145 -5.81 19.97 -23.94
CA GLN A 145 -6.29 20.25 -25.28
C GLN A 145 -6.84 18.99 -25.96
N MET A 146 -6.13 17.87 -25.93
CA MET A 146 -6.62 16.60 -26.49
C MET A 146 -7.94 16.14 -25.86
N LEU A 147 -8.08 16.25 -24.53
CA LEU A 147 -9.28 15.86 -23.83
C LEU A 147 -10.45 16.78 -24.20
N ASN A 148 -10.19 18.08 -24.35
CA ASN A 148 -11.19 19.05 -24.78
C ASN A 148 -11.65 18.80 -26.23
N ASP A 149 -10.72 18.54 -27.17
CA ASP A 149 -11.03 18.20 -28.57
C ASP A 149 -11.92 16.95 -28.61
N ARG A 150 -11.57 15.91 -27.83
CA ARG A 150 -12.41 14.70 -27.71
C ARG A 150 -13.81 15.00 -27.15
N ALA A 151 -13.91 15.85 -26.12
CA ALA A 151 -15.20 16.24 -25.53
C ALA A 151 -16.09 17.01 -26.52
N MET A 152 -15.48 17.75 -27.45
CA MET A 152 -16.16 18.44 -28.54
C MET A 152 -16.54 17.52 -29.71
N GLY A 153 -16.04 16.28 -29.73
CA GLY A 153 -16.27 15.29 -30.78
C GLY A 153 -15.28 15.37 -31.95
N ASP A 154 -14.19 16.10 -31.75
CA ASP A 154 -13.07 16.16 -32.69
C ASP A 154 -12.14 14.95 -32.49
N ASP A 155 -11.28 14.66 -33.49
CA ASP A 155 -10.31 13.57 -33.44
C ASP A 155 -8.96 14.12 -32.97
N PRO A 156 -8.57 13.92 -31.70
CA PRO A 156 -7.35 14.48 -31.13
C PRO A 156 -6.09 13.80 -31.69
N ASP A 157 -5.02 14.57 -31.92
CA ASP A 157 -3.73 14.08 -32.40
C ASP A 157 -2.93 13.34 -31.30
N PHE A 158 -3.40 12.14 -30.96
CA PHE A 158 -2.74 11.29 -29.97
C PHE A 158 -1.33 10.85 -30.42
N GLU A 159 -1.12 10.59 -31.71
CA GLU A 159 0.18 10.15 -32.24
C GLU A 159 1.24 11.25 -32.07
N GLY A 160 0.91 12.49 -32.45
CA GLY A 160 1.78 13.65 -32.24
C GLY A 160 2.07 13.93 -30.77
N PHE A 161 1.08 13.77 -29.90
CA PHE A 161 1.27 13.86 -28.46
C PHE A 161 2.26 12.81 -27.95
N MET A 162 2.12 11.54 -28.33
CA MET A 162 3.00 10.45 -27.91
C MET A 162 4.41 10.54 -28.52
N GLU A 163 4.57 11.13 -29.70
CA GLU A 163 5.89 11.42 -30.24
C GLU A 163 6.66 12.44 -29.38
N GLN A 164 5.95 13.46 -28.89
CA GLN A 164 6.57 14.55 -28.14
C GLN A 164 6.74 14.23 -26.65
N TYR A 165 5.74 13.60 -26.03
CA TYR A 165 5.66 13.41 -24.59
C TYR A 165 5.66 11.95 -24.13
N GLY A 166 5.71 10.99 -25.03
CA GLY A 166 5.63 9.56 -24.73
C GLY A 166 6.66 9.05 -23.72
N GLN A 167 7.80 9.75 -23.57
CA GLN A 167 8.83 9.41 -22.58
C GLN A 167 8.35 9.55 -21.13
N PHE A 168 7.32 10.35 -20.85
CA PHE A 168 6.73 10.49 -19.51
C PHE A 168 5.92 9.26 -19.09
N PHE A 169 5.60 8.39 -20.03
CA PHE A 169 4.77 7.19 -19.83
C PHE A 169 5.58 5.89 -19.96
N ASP A 170 6.90 5.96 -20.08
CA ASP A 170 7.75 4.77 -20.10
C ASP A 170 7.83 4.14 -18.68
N PRO A 171 7.87 2.79 -18.54
CA PRO A 171 7.87 1.78 -19.61
C PRO A 171 6.47 1.41 -20.13
N ASN A 172 5.38 1.85 -19.50
CA ASN A 172 4.00 1.47 -19.81
C ASN A 172 3.34 2.45 -20.79
N ARG A 173 3.90 2.52 -22.00
CA ARG A 173 3.48 3.48 -23.01
C ARG A 173 2.10 3.15 -23.56
N PRO A 174 1.08 4.03 -23.39
CA PRO A 174 -0.26 3.77 -23.91
C PRO A 174 -0.27 3.77 -25.43
N SER A 175 -1.09 2.90 -26.03
CA SER A 175 -1.23 2.74 -27.47
C SER A 175 -2.39 3.55 -28.07
N SER A 176 -3.25 4.11 -27.21
CA SER A 176 -4.41 4.94 -27.59
C SER A 176 -4.72 5.97 -26.52
N LEU A 177 -5.51 6.99 -26.90
CA LEU A 177 -5.99 7.98 -25.92
C LEU A 177 -6.88 7.35 -24.86
N ASP A 178 -7.66 6.32 -25.19
CA ASP A 178 -8.49 5.60 -24.22
C ASP A 178 -7.64 4.89 -23.17
N GLU A 179 -6.57 4.22 -23.60
CA GLU A 179 -5.64 3.57 -22.69
C GLU A 179 -4.87 4.59 -21.82
N LEU A 180 -4.50 5.75 -22.38
CA LEU A 180 -3.90 6.84 -21.60
C LEU A 180 -4.86 7.34 -20.52
N ILE A 181 -6.13 7.55 -20.86
CA ILE A 181 -7.15 8.01 -19.92
C ILE A 181 -7.34 6.97 -18.81
N GLU A 182 -7.47 5.69 -19.14
CA GLU A 182 -7.61 4.61 -18.16
C GLU A 182 -6.40 4.55 -17.20
N MET A 183 -5.18 4.67 -17.73
CA MET A 183 -3.97 4.72 -16.92
C MET A 183 -3.94 5.93 -15.99
N LEU A 184 -4.34 7.12 -16.46
CA LEU A 184 -4.43 8.33 -15.64
C LEU A 184 -5.50 8.19 -14.54
N GLN A 185 -6.64 7.58 -14.84
CA GLN A 185 -7.70 7.31 -13.84
C GLN A 185 -7.18 6.38 -12.75
N GLN A 186 -6.53 5.29 -13.12
CA GLN A 186 -5.95 4.35 -12.16
C GLN A 186 -4.90 5.04 -11.29
N GLN A 187 -4.07 5.90 -11.89
CA GLN A 187 -3.06 6.66 -11.14
C GLN A 187 -3.68 7.68 -10.20
N MET A 188 -4.75 8.38 -10.62
CA MET A 188 -5.50 9.31 -9.76
C MET A 188 -6.16 8.58 -8.59
N ALA A 189 -6.81 7.44 -8.82
CA ALA A 189 -7.41 6.63 -7.76
C ALA A 189 -6.36 6.14 -6.76
N SER A 190 -5.20 5.69 -7.24
CA SER A 190 -4.08 5.29 -6.39
C SER A 190 -3.53 6.46 -5.57
N MET A 191 -3.39 7.64 -6.18
CA MET A 191 -2.95 8.86 -5.48
C MET A 191 -3.96 9.30 -4.42
N GLN A 192 -5.26 9.24 -4.71
CA GLN A 192 -6.32 9.54 -3.74
C GLN A 192 -6.23 8.62 -2.53
N SER A 193 -6.15 7.31 -2.74
CA SER A 193 -6.01 6.32 -1.68
C SER A 193 -4.75 6.56 -0.83
N LEU A 194 -3.66 6.96 -1.48
CA LEU A 194 -2.41 7.31 -0.83
C LEU A 194 -2.56 8.57 0.04
N MET A 195 -3.17 9.63 -0.49
CA MET A 195 -3.44 10.87 0.26
C MET A 195 -4.36 10.63 1.47
N ASP A 196 -5.37 9.77 1.33
CA ASP A 196 -6.26 9.39 2.43
C ASP A 196 -5.52 8.62 3.53
N SER A 197 -4.47 7.90 3.16
CA SER A 197 -3.61 7.16 4.09
C SER A 197 -2.56 8.02 4.78
N MET A 198 -2.29 9.25 4.27
CA MET A 198 -1.33 10.19 4.87
C MET A 198 -1.88 10.84 6.13
N SER A 199 -0.98 11.16 7.09
CA SER A 199 -1.32 12.01 8.21
C SER A 199 -1.66 13.44 7.75
N SER A 200 -2.39 14.19 8.60
CA SER A 200 -2.69 15.60 8.34
C SER A 200 -1.45 16.47 8.12
N ASP A 201 -0.38 16.18 8.88
CA ASP A 201 0.87 16.91 8.79
C ASP A 201 1.59 16.67 7.46
N MET A 202 1.64 15.41 7.01
CA MET A 202 2.22 15.04 5.71
C MET A 202 1.45 15.65 4.54
N ARG A 203 0.12 15.66 4.60
CA ARG A 203 -0.73 16.32 3.59
C ARG A 203 -0.47 17.81 3.53
N SER A 204 -0.40 18.47 4.68
CA SER A 204 -0.12 19.92 4.77
C SER A 204 1.27 20.27 4.26
N GLU A 205 2.29 19.45 4.56
CA GLU A 205 3.66 19.65 4.06
C GLU A 205 3.72 19.45 2.53
N LEU A 206 3.03 18.45 1.99
CA LEU A 206 2.92 18.23 0.55
C LEU A 206 2.24 19.40 -0.16
N GLU A 207 1.14 19.89 0.40
CA GLU A 207 0.42 21.04 -0.15
C GLU A 207 1.28 22.30 -0.17
N GLN A 208 1.98 22.59 0.92
CA GLN A 208 2.93 23.71 0.99
C GLN A 208 4.06 23.56 -0.04
N MET A 209 4.58 22.36 -0.20
CA MET A 209 5.64 22.07 -1.16
C MET A 209 5.15 22.26 -2.60
N MET A 210 3.96 21.77 -2.94
CA MET A 210 3.34 21.99 -4.25
C MET A 210 3.14 23.48 -4.53
N GLN A 211 2.60 24.23 -3.56
CA GLN A 211 2.41 25.69 -3.68
C GLN A 211 3.74 26.44 -3.86
N SER A 212 4.82 25.97 -3.26
CA SER A 212 6.14 26.62 -3.36
C SER A 212 6.92 26.23 -4.62
N SER A 213 6.65 25.05 -5.18
CA SER A 213 7.41 24.48 -6.31
C SER A 213 6.71 24.68 -7.66
N MET A 214 5.39 24.80 -7.65
CA MET A 214 4.58 25.00 -8.86
C MET A 214 4.14 26.46 -8.96
N ASP A 215 4.15 27.00 -10.16
CA ASP A 215 3.56 28.31 -10.41
C ASP A 215 2.03 28.23 -10.52
N SER A 216 1.37 29.40 -10.49
CA SER A 216 -0.08 29.47 -10.56
C SER A 216 -0.68 28.95 -11.87
N SER A 217 0.08 29.00 -12.96
CA SER A 217 -0.32 28.50 -14.28
C SER A 217 -0.38 26.96 -14.28
N MET A 218 0.67 26.30 -13.77
CA MET A 218 0.71 24.85 -13.65
C MET A 218 -0.39 24.30 -12.72
N MET A 219 -0.67 24.99 -11.61
CA MET A 219 -1.77 24.62 -10.73
C MET A 219 -3.14 24.74 -11.42
N GLN A 220 -3.31 25.75 -12.27
CA GLN A 220 -4.53 25.91 -13.07
C GLN A 220 -4.65 24.80 -14.11
N ASP A 221 -3.59 24.50 -14.85
CA ASP A 221 -3.54 23.43 -15.87
C ASP A 221 -3.88 22.07 -15.27
N LEU A 222 -3.34 21.76 -14.06
CA LEU A 222 -3.66 20.54 -13.31
C LEU A 222 -5.11 20.51 -12.81
N SER A 223 -5.65 21.65 -12.35
CA SER A 223 -7.05 21.75 -11.93
C SER A 223 -8.01 21.54 -13.10
N GLU A 224 -7.66 22.06 -14.28
CA GLU A 224 -8.42 21.85 -15.51
C GLU A 224 -8.41 20.38 -15.93
N LEU A 225 -7.22 19.73 -15.89
CA LEU A 225 -7.10 18.31 -16.16
C LEU A 225 -7.99 17.48 -15.21
N ALA A 226 -7.91 17.74 -13.92
CA ALA A 226 -8.71 17.03 -12.92
C ALA A 226 -10.21 17.22 -13.15
N SER A 227 -10.65 18.44 -13.50
CA SER A 227 -12.06 18.72 -13.80
C SER A 227 -12.55 17.98 -15.05
N MET A 228 -11.77 18.01 -16.14
CA MET A 228 -12.12 17.28 -17.37
C MET A 228 -12.18 15.78 -17.15
N MET A 229 -11.23 15.22 -16.38
CA MET A 229 -11.22 13.80 -16.02
C MET A 229 -12.45 13.43 -15.20
N TYR A 230 -12.86 14.30 -14.25
CA TYR A 230 -14.06 14.08 -13.44
C TYR A 230 -15.35 14.16 -14.26
N ASP A 231 -15.45 15.13 -15.19
CA ASP A 231 -16.64 15.31 -16.02
C ASP A 231 -16.83 14.18 -17.04
N MET A 232 -15.72 13.66 -17.58
CA MET A 232 -15.78 12.54 -18.53
C MET A 232 -16.04 11.19 -17.85
N PHE A 233 -15.63 11.05 -16.59
CA PHE A 233 -15.69 9.79 -15.85
C PHE A 233 -16.05 10.07 -14.38
N PRO A 234 -17.34 10.16 -14.03
CA PRO A 234 -17.77 10.34 -12.64
C PRO A 234 -17.25 9.22 -11.76
N PHE A 235 -16.55 9.57 -10.67
CA PHE A 235 -15.93 8.60 -9.74
C PHE A 235 -16.91 7.62 -9.10
N ASP A 236 -18.22 7.91 -9.09
CA ASP A 236 -19.27 7.02 -8.58
C ASP A 236 -19.34 5.69 -9.36
N ASP A 237 -19.01 5.68 -10.66
CA ASP A 237 -18.96 4.45 -11.45
C ASP A 237 -17.67 3.66 -11.16
N MET A 238 -16.55 4.33 -10.87
CA MET A 238 -15.28 3.69 -10.52
C MET A 238 -15.30 3.03 -9.13
N ALA A 239 -15.98 3.62 -8.15
CA ALA A 239 -16.15 3.02 -6.82
C ALA A 239 -16.95 1.70 -6.87
N ASN A 240 -17.77 1.50 -7.91
CA ASN A 240 -18.53 0.27 -8.13
C ASN A 240 -17.78 -0.76 -9.00
N GLU A 241 -16.90 -0.33 -9.88
CA GLU A 241 -16.11 -1.21 -10.77
C GLU A 241 -14.81 -1.70 -10.12
N TYR A 242 -14.26 -0.91 -9.21
CA TYR A 242 -13.12 -1.26 -8.38
C TYR A 242 -13.48 -1.01 -6.91
N PRO A 243 -14.20 -1.93 -6.25
CA PRO A 243 -14.49 -1.79 -4.84
C PRO A 243 -13.19 -1.96 -4.05
N PHE A 244 -12.40 -0.89 -3.95
CA PHE A 244 -11.41 -0.71 -2.91
C PHE A 244 -12.15 -0.45 -1.60
N MET A 245 -12.92 -1.43 -1.17
CA MET A 245 -13.34 -1.54 0.21
C MET A 245 -12.06 -1.76 1.00
N GLY A 246 -11.75 -0.87 1.93
CA GLY A 246 -10.54 -0.87 2.74
C GLY A 246 -10.33 -2.08 3.67
N ASP A 247 -10.87 -3.23 3.30
CA ASP A 247 -10.69 -4.54 3.94
C ASP A 247 -9.78 -5.48 3.13
N GLU A 248 -9.44 -5.16 1.87
CA GLU A 248 -8.37 -5.85 1.17
C GLU A 248 -7.08 -5.06 1.35
N SER A 249 -6.39 -5.35 2.44
CA SER A 249 -5.01 -4.91 2.65
C SER A 249 -4.18 -5.29 1.43
N LEU A 250 -3.68 -4.29 0.70
CA LEU A 250 -2.56 -4.48 -0.24
C LEU A 250 -1.50 -5.26 0.52
N THR A 251 -1.32 -6.53 0.14
CA THR A 251 -0.28 -7.34 0.77
C THR A 251 1.06 -6.66 0.48
N LEU A 252 1.97 -6.70 1.45
CA LEU A 252 3.34 -6.17 1.29
C LEU A 252 3.99 -6.69 -0.01
N GLY A 253 3.62 -7.91 -0.45
CA GLY A 253 4.04 -8.49 -1.72
C GLY A 253 3.54 -7.72 -2.95
N GLN A 254 2.31 -7.25 -2.95
CA GLN A 254 1.77 -6.44 -4.04
C GLN A 254 2.37 -5.03 -4.06
N ALA A 255 2.63 -4.45 -2.89
CA ALA A 255 3.34 -3.17 -2.79
C ALA A 255 4.82 -3.29 -3.20
N MET A 256 5.50 -4.42 -2.90
CA MET A 256 6.87 -4.68 -3.37
C MET A 256 6.93 -4.97 -4.87
N GLU A 257 5.93 -5.61 -5.44
CA GLU A 257 5.84 -5.88 -6.88
C GLU A 257 5.62 -4.57 -7.68
N LEU A 258 4.85 -3.63 -7.13
CA LEU A 258 4.67 -2.28 -7.70
C LEU A 258 5.91 -1.39 -7.56
N MET A 259 6.76 -1.61 -6.55
CA MET A 259 8.01 -0.84 -6.37
C MET A 259 9.23 -1.49 -7.03
N GLY A 260 9.11 -2.72 -7.54
CA GLY A 260 10.19 -3.50 -8.16
C GLY A 260 10.16 -3.55 -9.68
N GLN A 261 9.22 -2.90 -10.30
CA GLN A 261 9.17 -2.67 -11.74
C GLN A 261 9.55 -1.22 -12.03
#